data_a9015ec0630fc73579fa54af231c50fa
#
_entry.id   a9015ec0630fc73579fa54af231c50fa
#
_cell.length_a   1.000
_cell.length_b   1.000
_cell.length_c   1.000
_cell.angle_alpha   90.00
_cell.angle_beta   90.00
_cell.angle_gamma   90.00
#
_symmetry.space_group_name_H-M   'P 1'
#
loop_
_entity.id
_entity.type
_entity.pdbx_description
1 polymer ?
#
loop_
_entity_poly.entity_id
_entity_poly.type
_entity_poly.pdbx_seq_one_letter_code
_entity_poly.pdbx_strand_id
1 'polypeptide(L)'
;MVGSDGRSMMIANAGNSIVLDNLWKTYGSFVAVGGVSLSIEAGKFCTILGPSGSGKTTVLMMLAGFSEPLRGNILIDGNDVTRLPPQKRNLGVVFQNYALFPHMTVFDNVAFPLRMRGLHTAEINLKCRQMLDVVELGGFSGRYPKELSGGQQQRVALARALVFEPRVLLMDEPLGALDKRLRAALQVELKALQRRMNVTVVYVTHDQEEALTMADQVVIMNHGKIEQFGTADELYDQPMTEFVAGFMGDTNLIEGVVTGRAADGILRVEHPTGRTILAQNSSSAIGDQVSVSVRPECVSIEAATAPISEEPNSWSGRIANAVSLGDAMRYTIVVGENRPSLQIEMQAKASRRGAHGHRFSPDEAVRLSWNANDARVLPRRKK
;
A
#
# COMPACT_ATOMS: atom_id res chain seq x y z
N MET A 1 45.99 1.68 -26.16
CA MET A 1 44.84 2.59 -26.06
C MET A 1 43.60 1.74 -26.19
N VAL A 2 43.00 1.44 -25.08
CA VAL A 2 41.81 0.59 -24.94
C VAL A 2 40.64 1.56 -24.79
N GLY A 3 39.76 1.62 -25.74
CA GLY A 3 38.44 2.29 -25.58
C GLY A 3 37.48 1.31 -24.97
N SER A 4 37.11 1.49 -23.85
CA SER A 4 35.95 2.07 -23.13
C SER A 4 34.59 1.80 -23.75
N ASP A 5 33.76 1.17 -22.90
CA ASP A 5 32.36 1.41 -22.65
C ASP A 5 31.28 0.92 -23.61
N GLY A 6 30.96 -0.37 -23.41
CA GLY A 6 29.62 -0.91 -23.70
C GLY A 6 28.56 -0.59 -22.65
N ARG A 7 28.65 0.50 -21.88
CA ARG A 7 27.72 0.85 -20.78
C ARG A 7 26.77 2.02 -21.06
N SER A 8 26.68 2.48 -22.28
CA SER A 8 25.81 3.61 -22.60
C SER A 8 24.71 3.19 -23.56
N MET A 9 23.68 2.49 -23.07
CA MET A 9 22.38 2.48 -23.77
C MET A 9 21.27 1.99 -22.85
N MET A 10 20.76 2.88 -22.05
CA MET A 10 19.37 2.96 -21.59
C MET A 10 19.18 4.34 -21.00
N ILE A 11 19.20 5.36 -21.86
CA ILE A 11 18.56 6.64 -21.52
C ILE A 11 17.08 6.33 -21.64
N ALA A 12 16.48 5.98 -20.52
CA ALA A 12 15.08 5.67 -20.40
C ALA A 12 14.27 6.86 -20.90
N ASN A 13 13.49 6.65 -21.95
CA ASN A 13 12.32 7.48 -22.18
C ASN A 13 11.50 7.48 -20.90
N ALA A 14 11.21 8.66 -20.35
CA ALA A 14 10.40 8.78 -19.14
C ALA A 14 9.10 7.98 -19.31
N GLY A 15 8.64 7.35 -18.22
CA GLY A 15 7.34 6.69 -18.19
C GLY A 15 6.22 7.62 -18.67
N ASN A 16 5.07 7.08 -18.98
CA ASN A 16 3.91 7.88 -19.36
C ASN A 16 3.05 8.19 -18.12
N SER A 17 2.48 9.38 -18.08
CA SER A 17 1.44 9.73 -17.10
C SER A 17 0.14 8.97 -17.39
N ILE A 18 -0.66 8.74 -16.34
CA ILE A 18 -1.96 8.07 -16.45
C ILE A 18 -3.00 8.94 -15.77
N VAL A 19 -4.12 9.18 -16.46
CA VAL A 19 -5.29 9.84 -15.87
C VAL A 19 -6.51 8.94 -16.05
N LEU A 20 -7.14 8.62 -14.94
CA LEU A 20 -8.45 7.97 -14.86
C LEU A 20 -9.46 9.08 -14.53
N ASP A 21 -10.44 9.30 -15.38
CA ASP A 21 -11.43 10.34 -15.19
C ASP A 21 -12.81 9.73 -15.02
N ASN A 22 -13.34 9.81 -13.79
CA ASN A 22 -14.69 9.40 -13.39
C ASN A 22 -15.09 7.99 -13.88
N LEU A 23 -14.21 7.01 -13.68
CA LEU A 23 -14.44 5.64 -14.14
C LEU A 23 -15.56 4.94 -13.39
N TRP A 24 -16.46 4.32 -14.15
CA TRP A 24 -17.55 3.49 -13.63
C TRP A 24 -17.52 2.09 -14.26
N LYS A 25 -17.78 1.07 -13.45
CA LYS A 25 -17.96 -0.31 -13.91
C LYS A 25 -18.97 -1.03 -13.04
N THR A 26 -19.91 -1.73 -13.69
CA THR A 26 -20.89 -2.58 -13.03
C THR A 26 -20.83 -4.01 -13.59
N TYR A 27 -21.18 -4.98 -12.76
CA TYR A 27 -21.44 -6.38 -13.15
C TYR A 27 -22.83 -6.74 -12.65
N GLY A 28 -23.81 -6.77 -13.57
CA GLY A 28 -25.20 -6.83 -13.19
C GLY A 28 -25.61 -5.64 -12.32
N SER A 29 -26.15 -5.88 -11.14
CA SER A 29 -26.51 -4.84 -10.16
C SER A 29 -25.34 -4.39 -9.27
N PHE A 30 -24.21 -5.11 -9.30
CA PHE A 30 -23.07 -4.80 -8.46
C PHE A 30 -22.19 -3.71 -9.07
N VAL A 31 -21.97 -2.61 -8.32
CA VAL A 31 -21.08 -1.51 -8.71
C VAL A 31 -19.66 -1.87 -8.26
N ALA A 32 -18.84 -2.35 -9.19
CA ALA A 32 -17.44 -2.72 -8.91
C ALA A 32 -16.51 -1.49 -8.84
N VAL A 33 -16.78 -0.46 -9.65
CA VAL A 33 -16.06 0.83 -9.65
C VAL A 33 -17.09 1.93 -9.81
N GLY A 34 -17.07 2.90 -8.90
CA GLY A 34 -18.10 3.94 -8.76
C GLY A 34 -17.51 5.35 -8.75
N GLY A 35 -17.11 5.89 -9.91
CA GLY A 35 -16.62 7.27 -10.04
C GLY A 35 -15.16 7.44 -9.60
N VAL A 36 -14.28 6.51 -10.00
CA VAL A 36 -12.84 6.59 -9.69
C VAL A 36 -12.16 7.60 -10.60
N SER A 37 -11.56 8.63 -9.99
CA SER A 37 -10.69 9.60 -10.65
C SER A 37 -9.31 9.57 -9.99
N LEU A 38 -8.24 9.45 -10.79
CA LEU A 38 -6.87 9.29 -10.33
C LEU A 38 -5.90 9.83 -11.37
N SER A 39 -4.88 10.57 -10.92
CA SER A 39 -3.76 10.99 -11.75
C SER A 39 -2.47 10.39 -11.22
N ILE A 40 -1.75 9.67 -12.08
CA ILE A 40 -0.46 9.05 -11.77
C ILE A 40 0.61 9.73 -12.61
N GLU A 41 1.63 10.27 -11.94
CA GLU A 41 2.73 10.94 -12.61
C GLU A 41 3.62 9.96 -13.37
N ALA A 42 4.23 10.43 -14.45
CA ALA A 42 5.18 9.66 -15.24
C ALA A 42 6.38 9.18 -14.38
N GLY A 43 6.77 7.92 -14.55
CA GLY A 43 7.91 7.31 -13.86
C GLY A 43 7.68 7.00 -12.37
N LYS A 44 6.46 7.20 -11.83
CA LYS A 44 6.13 6.87 -10.44
C LYS A 44 5.70 5.41 -10.29
N PHE A 45 5.93 4.89 -9.11
CA PHE A 45 5.39 3.61 -8.63
C PHE A 45 4.11 3.90 -7.85
N CYS A 46 2.96 3.67 -8.46
CA CYS A 46 1.65 3.87 -7.83
C CYS A 46 1.07 2.52 -7.40
N THR A 47 0.77 2.38 -6.11
CA THR A 47 0.14 1.18 -5.56
C THR A 47 -1.34 1.44 -5.30
N ILE A 48 -2.21 0.57 -5.86
CA ILE A 48 -3.64 0.52 -5.55
C ILE A 48 -3.85 -0.54 -4.48
N LEU A 49 -4.20 -0.11 -3.28
CA LEU A 49 -4.32 -0.91 -2.07
C LEU A 49 -5.78 -0.95 -1.60
N GLY A 50 -6.20 -2.06 -0.97
CA GLY A 50 -7.55 -2.17 -0.41
C GLY A 50 -7.96 -3.62 -0.15
N PRO A 51 -9.07 -3.87 0.55
CA PRO A 51 -9.56 -5.21 0.82
C PRO A 51 -10.00 -5.93 -0.45
N SER A 52 -10.18 -7.26 -0.37
CA SER A 52 -10.73 -8.05 -1.47
C SER A 52 -12.12 -7.52 -1.86
N GLY A 53 -12.39 -7.45 -3.16
CA GLY A 53 -13.66 -6.91 -3.68
C GLY A 53 -13.78 -5.39 -3.70
N SER A 54 -12.73 -4.62 -3.35
CA SER A 54 -12.77 -3.14 -3.38
C SER A 54 -12.70 -2.53 -4.79
N GLY A 55 -12.51 -3.33 -5.85
CA GLY A 55 -12.50 -2.86 -7.24
C GLY A 55 -11.11 -2.68 -7.88
N LYS A 56 -10.01 -2.96 -7.15
CA LYS A 56 -8.61 -2.76 -7.61
C LYS A 56 -8.30 -3.45 -8.95
N THR A 57 -8.49 -4.77 -9.00
CA THR A 57 -8.29 -5.55 -10.23
C THR A 57 -9.19 -5.06 -11.36
N THR A 58 -10.43 -4.62 -11.06
CA THR A 58 -11.32 -4.06 -12.08
C THR A 58 -10.76 -2.78 -12.68
N VAL A 59 -10.23 -1.86 -11.86
CA VAL A 59 -9.53 -0.64 -12.33
C VAL A 59 -8.32 -1.01 -13.18
N LEU A 60 -7.50 -1.97 -12.73
CA LEU A 60 -6.33 -2.44 -13.48
C LEU A 60 -6.74 -3.04 -14.84
N MET A 61 -7.80 -3.87 -14.87
CA MET A 61 -8.29 -4.50 -16.11
C MET A 61 -8.87 -3.46 -17.09
N MET A 62 -9.53 -2.41 -16.59
CA MET A 62 -9.97 -1.29 -17.43
C MET A 62 -8.77 -0.52 -18.00
N LEU A 63 -7.74 -0.24 -17.18
CA LEU A 63 -6.52 0.42 -17.64
C LEU A 63 -5.75 -0.44 -18.65
N ALA A 64 -5.70 -1.76 -18.46
CA ALA A 64 -5.08 -2.70 -19.40
C ALA A 64 -5.87 -2.87 -20.71
N GLY A 65 -7.16 -2.49 -20.75
CA GLY A 65 -8.04 -2.63 -21.92
C GLY A 65 -8.71 -4.00 -22.05
N PHE A 66 -8.65 -4.84 -21.01
CA PHE A 66 -9.38 -6.11 -20.95
C PHE A 66 -10.86 -5.93 -20.56
N SER A 67 -11.20 -4.80 -19.97
CA SER A 67 -12.56 -4.44 -19.60
C SER A 67 -12.83 -3.00 -19.99
N GLU A 68 -13.95 -2.75 -20.66
CA GLU A 68 -14.36 -1.38 -21.03
C GLU A 68 -15.11 -0.75 -19.84
N PRO A 69 -14.80 0.52 -19.46
CA PRO A 69 -15.58 1.22 -18.46
C PRO A 69 -17.00 1.52 -18.98
N LEU A 70 -17.98 1.55 -18.07
CA LEU A 70 -19.36 1.96 -18.38
C LEU A 70 -19.44 3.47 -18.64
N ARG A 71 -18.64 4.24 -17.91
CA ARG A 71 -18.52 5.71 -18.03
C ARG A 71 -17.10 6.11 -17.67
N GLY A 72 -16.71 7.32 -18.08
CA GLY A 72 -15.42 7.91 -17.81
C GLY A 72 -14.39 7.59 -18.89
N ASN A 73 -13.21 8.19 -18.76
CA ASN A 73 -12.15 8.10 -19.75
C ASN A 73 -10.82 7.67 -19.10
N ILE A 74 -9.97 7.04 -19.90
CA ILE A 74 -8.61 6.64 -19.54
C ILE A 74 -7.64 7.31 -20.51
N LEU A 75 -6.77 8.16 -19.98
CA LEU A 75 -5.75 8.81 -20.77
C LEU A 75 -4.38 8.31 -20.37
N ILE A 76 -3.52 8.04 -21.35
CA ILE A 76 -2.10 7.70 -21.16
C ILE A 76 -1.29 8.74 -21.95
N ASP A 77 -0.47 9.51 -21.25
CA ASP A 77 0.30 10.62 -21.82
C ASP A 77 -0.59 11.60 -22.62
N GLY A 78 -1.76 11.94 -22.04
CA GLY A 78 -2.76 12.80 -22.64
C GLY A 78 -3.60 12.19 -23.77
N ASN A 79 -3.27 10.98 -24.24
CA ASN A 79 -4.01 10.31 -25.31
C ASN A 79 -5.13 9.45 -24.74
N ASP A 80 -6.34 9.61 -25.25
CA ASP A 80 -7.47 8.77 -24.88
C ASP A 80 -7.30 7.33 -25.40
N VAL A 81 -7.19 6.38 -24.49
CA VAL A 81 -7.05 4.95 -24.78
C VAL A 81 -8.28 4.14 -24.34
N THR A 82 -9.35 4.80 -23.92
CA THR A 82 -10.53 4.18 -23.28
C THR A 82 -11.08 3.00 -24.09
N ARG A 83 -11.21 3.18 -25.41
CA ARG A 83 -11.75 2.15 -26.32
C ARG A 83 -10.69 1.37 -27.08
N LEU A 84 -9.40 1.61 -26.81
CA LEU A 84 -8.33 0.84 -27.45
C LEU A 84 -8.22 -0.55 -26.83
N PRO A 85 -8.14 -1.63 -27.63
CA PRO A 85 -7.90 -2.96 -27.13
C PRO A 85 -6.48 -3.09 -26.55
N PRO A 86 -6.22 -4.09 -25.67
CA PRO A 86 -4.95 -4.24 -24.93
C PRO A 86 -3.69 -4.11 -25.79
N GLN A 87 -3.65 -4.78 -26.95
CA GLN A 87 -2.49 -4.81 -27.83
C GLN A 87 -2.14 -3.45 -28.46
N LYS A 88 -3.08 -2.49 -28.47
CA LYS A 88 -2.87 -1.14 -29.00
C LYS A 88 -2.46 -0.12 -27.92
N ARG A 89 -2.54 -0.49 -26.61
CA ARG A 89 -2.17 0.39 -25.50
C ARG A 89 -0.67 0.38 -25.20
N ASN A 90 0.06 -0.57 -25.74
CA ASN A 90 1.51 -0.76 -25.54
C ASN A 90 1.96 -0.78 -24.06
N LEU A 91 1.21 -1.49 -23.21
CA LEU A 91 1.46 -1.65 -21.79
C LEU A 91 2.09 -3.01 -21.50
N GLY A 92 3.02 -3.05 -20.52
CA GLY A 92 3.45 -4.30 -19.91
C GLY A 92 2.41 -4.75 -18.88
N VAL A 93 2.09 -6.04 -18.84
CA VAL A 93 1.14 -6.60 -17.86
C VAL A 93 1.71 -7.85 -17.23
N VAL A 94 1.69 -7.91 -15.88
CA VAL A 94 2.01 -9.08 -15.08
C VAL A 94 0.76 -9.46 -14.28
N PHE A 95 0.25 -10.66 -14.51
CA PHE A 95 -0.93 -11.20 -13.83
C PHE A 95 -0.55 -11.94 -12.54
N GLN A 96 -1.49 -12.10 -11.64
CA GLN A 96 -1.33 -12.74 -10.34
C GLN A 96 -0.73 -14.16 -10.43
N ASN A 97 -1.11 -14.94 -11.45
CA ASN A 97 -0.61 -16.29 -11.70
C ASN A 97 0.52 -16.33 -12.74
N TYR A 98 1.17 -15.17 -12.98
CA TYR A 98 2.24 -14.95 -13.97
C TYR A 98 1.85 -15.21 -15.42
N ALA A 99 0.83 -16.03 -15.69
CA ALA A 99 0.29 -16.41 -17.00
C ALA A 99 1.41 -16.77 -18.01
N LEU A 100 2.43 -17.53 -17.57
CA LEU A 100 3.48 -18.05 -18.44
C LEU A 100 2.92 -19.12 -19.35
N PHE A 101 3.41 -19.18 -20.59
CA PHE A 101 3.08 -20.23 -21.52
C PHE A 101 3.80 -21.53 -21.11
N PRO A 102 3.12 -22.57 -20.62
CA PRO A 102 3.78 -23.73 -20.00
C PRO A 102 4.53 -24.61 -21.00
N HIS A 103 4.19 -24.51 -22.28
CA HIS A 103 4.78 -25.25 -23.41
C HIS A 103 5.95 -24.49 -24.08
N MET A 104 6.27 -23.29 -23.62
CA MET A 104 7.37 -22.47 -24.12
C MET A 104 8.50 -22.44 -23.09
N THR A 105 9.74 -22.35 -23.57
CA THR A 105 10.93 -22.12 -22.73
C THR A 105 10.88 -20.71 -22.09
N VAL A 106 11.75 -20.45 -21.13
CA VAL A 106 11.98 -19.10 -20.57
C VAL A 106 12.27 -18.10 -21.69
N PHE A 107 13.21 -18.44 -22.59
CA PHE A 107 13.55 -17.60 -23.74
C PHE A 107 12.32 -17.33 -24.62
N ASP A 108 11.54 -18.35 -24.95
CA ASP A 108 10.37 -18.20 -25.83
C ASP A 108 9.25 -17.38 -25.19
N ASN A 109 9.04 -17.53 -23.87
CA ASN A 109 8.12 -16.67 -23.12
C ASN A 109 8.52 -15.19 -23.22
N VAL A 110 9.80 -14.87 -23.03
CA VAL A 110 10.31 -13.50 -23.13
C VAL A 110 10.30 -12.99 -24.57
N ALA A 111 10.60 -13.85 -25.55
CA ALA A 111 10.62 -13.49 -26.97
C ALA A 111 9.22 -13.27 -27.56
N PHE A 112 8.18 -13.85 -26.95
CA PHE A 112 6.82 -13.85 -27.48
C PHE A 112 6.29 -12.48 -27.88
N PRO A 113 6.32 -11.43 -26.99
CA PRO A 113 5.80 -10.12 -27.35
C PRO A 113 6.60 -9.42 -28.46
N LEU A 114 7.88 -9.73 -28.63
CA LEU A 114 8.71 -9.19 -29.71
C LEU A 114 8.36 -9.85 -31.06
N ARG A 115 8.14 -11.18 -31.06
CA ARG A 115 7.65 -11.91 -32.24
C ARG A 115 6.30 -11.37 -32.73
N MET A 116 5.36 -11.14 -31.79
CA MET A 116 4.05 -10.58 -32.12
C MET A 116 4.10 -9.15 -32.68
N ARG A 117 5.18 -8.42 -32.41
CA ARG A 117 5.47 -7.09 -32.99
C ARG A 117 6.24 -7.16 -34.30
N GLY A 118 6.58 -8.36 -34.79
CA GLY A 118 7.24 -8.56 -36.09
C GLY A 118 8.72 -8.17 -36.12
N LEU A 119 9.41 -8.17 -34.97
CA LEU A 119 10.85 -7.89 -34.92
C LEU A 119 11.65 -9.02 -35.60
N HIS A 120 12.83 -8.67 -36.14
CA HIS A 120 13.73 -9.65 -36.74
C HIS A 120 14.38 -10.54 -35.68
N THR A 121 14.65 -11.80 -36.03
CA THR A 121 15.20 -12.82 -35.11
C THR A 121 16.48 -12.36 -34.42
N ALA A 122 17.38 -11.67 -35.13
CA ALA A 122 18.63 -11.17 -34.55
C ALA A 122 18.38 -10.15 -33.43
N GLU A 123 17.43 -9.24 -33.61
CA GLU A 123 17.01 -8.23 -32.61
C GLU A 123 16.32 -8.89 -31.42
N ILE A 124 15.44 -9.87 -31.69
CA ILE A 124 14.76 -10.66 -30.62
C ILE A 124 15.82 -11.34 -29.75
N ASN A 125 16.80 -12.02 -30.36
CA ASN A 125 17.85 -12.72 -29.63
C ASN A 125 18.68 -11.76 -28.75
N LEU A 126 19.02 -10.59 -29.26
CA LEU A 126 19.77 -9.57 -28.52
C LEU A 126 18.95 -9.05 -27.31
N LYS A 127 17.73 -8.55 -27.56
CA LYS A 127 16.86 -7.98 -26.51
C LYS A 127 16.50 -9.02 -25.44
N CYS A 128 16.21 -10.26 -25.82
CA CYS A 128 15.89 -11.33 -24.87
C CYS A 128 17.07 -11.68 -23.97
N ARG A 129 18.29 -11.80 -24.53
CA ARG A 129 19.50 -12.06 -23.71
C ARG A 129 19.74 -10.92 -22.73
N GLN A 130 19.72 -9.67 -23.19
CA GLN A 130 19.88 -8.50 -22.33
C GLN A 130 18.83 -8.46 -21.21
N MET A 131 17.56 -8.73 -21.52
CA MET A 131 16.49 -8.73 -20.53
C MET A 131 16.63 -9.89 -19.53
N LEU A 132 17.02 -11.09 -19.99
CA LEU A 132 17.27 -12.22 -19.10
C LEU A 132 18.47 -11.97 -18.16
N ASP A 133 19.50 -11.27 -18.63
CA ASP A 133 20.61 -10.83 -17.77
C ASP A 133 20.17 -9.80 -16.74
N VAL A 134 19.28 -8.87 -17.14
CA VAL A 134 18.70 -7.84 -16.26
C VAL A 134 17.92 -8.46 -15.09
N VAL A 135 17.19 -9.56 -15.33
CA VAL A 135 16.42 -10.28 -14.30
C VAL A 135 17.17 -11.49 -13.72
N GLU A 136 18.47 -11.62 -13.97
CA GLU A 136 19.36 -12.68 -13.47
C GLU A 136 18.92 -14.11 -13.83
N LEU A 137 18.37 -14.29 -15.03
CA LEU A 137 17.93 -15.59 -15.56
C LEU A 137 18.67 -16.06 -16.82
N GLY A 138 19.85 -15.49 -17.15
CA GLY A 138 20.62 -15.86 -18.34
C GLY A 138 20.89 -17.36 -18.47
N GLY A 139 21.24 -18.03 -17.35
CA GLY A 139 21.48 -19.49 -17.29
C GLY A 139 20.23 -20.38 -17.37
N PHE A 140 19.04 -19.80 -17.39
CA PHE A 140 17.75 -20.53 -17.36
C PHE A 140 16.99 -20.47 -18.69
N SER A 141 17.55 -19.88 -19.72
CA SER A 141 16.87 -19.57 -20.99
C SER A 141 16.19 -20.77 -21.67
N GLY A 142 16.78 -21.97 -21.57
CA GLY A 142 16.25 -23.20 -22.16
C GLY A 142 15.27 -23.96 -21.26
N ARG A 143 15.03 -23.55 -20.01
CA ARG A 143 14.12 -24.24 -19.09
C ARG A 143 12.65 -23.89 -19.37
N TYR A 144 11.77 -24.78 -18.93
CA TYR A 144 10.33 -24.56 -18.95
C TYR A 144 9.81 -24.01 -17.61
N PRO A 145 8.65 -23.33 -17.58
CA PRO A 145 8.10 -22.76 -16.34
C PRO A 145 7.99 -23.75 -15.18
N LYS A 146 7.62 -25.01 -15.44
CA LYS A 146 7.52 -26.07 -14.42
C LYS A 146 8.82 -26.44 -13.72
N GLU A 147 9.97 -26.04 -14.30
CA GLU A 147 11.31 -26.33 -13.78
C GLU A 147 11.88 -25.16 -12.96
N LEU A 148 11.07 -24.12 -12.74
CA LEU A 148 11.44 -22.87 -12.08
C LEU A 148 10.74 -22.75 -10.72
N SER A 149 11.43 -22.11 -9.77
CA SER A 149 10.78 -21.64 -8.53
C SER A 149 9.76 -20.53 -8.80
N GLY A 150 8.84 -20.26 -7.87
CA GLY A 150 7.86 -19.18 -7.99
C GLY A 150 8.49 -17.81 -8.27
N GLY A 151 9.57 -17.46 -7.55
CA GLY A 151 10.28 -16.21 -7.80
C GLY A 151 10.97 -16.15 -9.18
N GLN A 152 11.48 -17.29 -9.68
CA GLN A 152 12.03 -17.35 -11.04
C GLN A 152 10.92 -17.20 -12.09
N GLN A 153 9.75 -17.84 -11.90
CA GLN A 153 8.59 -17.65 -12.78
C GLN A 153 8.13 -16.20 -12.83
N GLN A 154 8.10 -15.52 -11.69
CA GLN A 154 7.79 -14.11 -11.61
C GLN A 154 8.77 -13.25 -12.39
N ARG A 155 10.10 -13.48 -12.24
CA ARG A 155 11.13 -12.78 -13.00
C ARG A 155 10.99 -13.01 -14.51
N VAL A 156 10.57 -14.20 -14.96
CA VAL A 156 10.26 -14.48 -16.37
C VAL A 156 9.06 -13.65 -16.84
N ALA A 157 7.97 -13.60 -16.02
CA ALA A 157 6.79 -12.80 -16.36
C ALA A 157 7.12 -11.31 -16.46
N LEU A 158 7.95 -10.81 -15.53
CA LEU A 158 8.45 -9.45 -15.54
C LEU A 158 9.32 -9.16 -16.77
N ALA A 159 10.27 -10.06 -17.09
CA ALA A 159 11.09 -9.96 -18.30
C ALA A 159 10.22 -9.92 -19.57
N ARG A 160 9.21 -10.79 -19.67
CA ARG A 160 8.25 -10.80 -20.78
C ARG A 160 7.48 -9.48 -20.90
N ALA A 161 7.09 -8.90 -19.78
CA ALA A 161 6.34 -7.64 -19.76
C ALA A 161 7.21 -6.42 -20.09
N LEU A 162 8.55 -6.50 -19.90
CA LEU A 162 9.48 -5.38 -20.04
C LEU A 162 10.34 -5.44 -21.31
N VAL A 163 10.50 -6.60 -21.95
CA VAL A 163 11.44 -6.81 -23.08
C VAL A 163 11.21 -5.90 -24.28
N PHE A 164 9.98 -5.42 -24.47
CA PHE A 164 9.62 -4.47 -25.54
C PHE A 164 9.64 -3.00 -25.08
N GLU A 165 10.19 -2.75 -23.87
CA GLU A 165 10.40 -1.42 -23.29
C GLU A 165 9.11 -0.60 -23.18
N PRO A 166 8.05 -1.14 -22.51
CA PRO A 166 6.82 -0.39 -22.31
C PRO A 166 7.08 0.81 -21.38
N ARG A 167 6.34 1.89 -21.57
CA ARG A 167 6.41 3.06 -20.69
C ARG A 167 5.55 2.95 -19.45
N VAL A 168 4.62 1.99 -19.43
CA VAL A 168 3.73 1.68 -18.29
C VAL A 168 3.73 0.18 -18.06
N LEU A 169 3.87 -0.22 -16.80
CA LEU A 169 3.81 -1.60 -16.32
C LEU A 169 2.66 -1.74 -15.33
N LEU A 170 1.76 -2.67 -15.59
CA LEU A 170 0.62 -3.02 -14.75
C LEU A 170 0.90 -4.35 -14.07
N MET A 171 0.65 -4.45 -12.77
CA MET A 171 0.88 -5.67 -12.00
C MET A 171 -0.30 -5.94 -11.05
N ASP A 172 -0.86 -7.15 -11.14
CA ASP A 172 -1.97 -7.61 -10.30
C ASP A 172 -1.46 -8.66 -9.30
N GLU A 173 -1.28 -8.26 -8.06
CA GLU A 173 -0.83 -9.09 -6.92
C GLU A 173 0.38 -10.02 -7.24
N PRO A 174 1.46 -9.53 -7.88
CA PRO A 174 2.50 -10.42 -8.43
C PRO A 174 3.34 -11.11 -7.34
N LEU A 175 3.32 -10.65 -6.08
CA LEU A 175 4.09 -11.21 -4.97
C LEU A 175 3.26 -12.07 -4.01
N GLY A 176 1.95 -12.17 -4.21
CA GLY A 176 1.01 -12.78 -3.26
C GLY A 176 1.26 -14.25 -2.95
N ALA A 177 1.83 -15.02 -3.90
CA ALA A 177 2.08 -16.47 -3.75
C ALA A 177 3.45 -16.81 -3.13
N LEU A 178 4.27 -15.81 -2.73
CA LEU A 178 5.65 -15.99 -2.28
C LEU A 178 5.75 -15.97 -0.75
N ASP A 179 6.75 -16.71 -0.21
CA ASP A 179 7.12 -16.61 1.19
C ASP A 179 7.66 -15.21 1.56
N LYS A 180 7.61 -14.87 2.86
CA LYS A 180 7.94 -13.51 3.36
C LYS A 180 9.36 -13.06 3.00
N ARG A 181 10.36 -13.97 3.07
CA ARG A 181 11.77 -13.61 2.83
C ARG A 181 12.03 -13.32 1.35
N LEU A 182 11.49 -14.18 0.48
CA LEU A 182 11.62 -14.02 -0.97
C LEU A 182 10.86 -12.79 -1.44
N ARG A 183 9.66 -12.54 -0.88
CA ARG A 183 8.85 -11.35 -1.16
C ARG A 183 9.64 -10.07 -0.86
N ALA A 184 10.23 -9.93 0.33
CA ALA A 184 11.02 -8.76 0.72
C ALA A 184 12.20 -8.51 -0.24
N ALA A 185 12.92 -9.55 -0.65
CA ALA A 185 14.01 -9.42 -1.61
C ALA A 185 13.51 -8.92 -2.98
N LEU A 186 12.42 -9.50 -3.48
CA LEU A 186 11.85 -9.14 -4.78
C LEU A 186 11.22 -7.74 -4.80
N GLN A 187 10.70 -7.23 -3.68
CA GLN A 187 10.23 -5.84 -3.56
C GLN A 187 11.38 -4.85 -3.84
N VAL A 188 12.54 -5.06 -3.21
CA VAL A 188 13.71 -4.21 -3.43
C VAL A 188 14.19 -4.26 -4.88
N GLU A 189 14.28 -5.48 -5.46
CA GLU A 189 14.66 -5.66 -6.86
C GLU A 189 13.69 -4.99 -7.84
N LEU A 190 12.39 -5.15 -7.61
CA LEU A 190 11.35 -4.57 -8.44
C LEU A 190 11.40 -3.05 -8.44
N LYS A 191 11.58 -2.44 -7.24
CA LYS A 191 11.74 -0.98 -7.12
C LYS A 191 13.01 -0.49 -7.80
N ALA A 192 14.13 -1.21 -7.66
CA ALA A 192 15.39 -0.89 -8.34
C ALA A 192 15.26 -0.98 -9.86
N LEU A 193 14.57 -2.01 -10.36
CA LEU A 193 14.30 -2.21 -11.78
C LEU A 193 13.43 -1.11 -12.36
N GLN A 194 12.34 -0.75 -11.65
CA GLN A 194 11.46 0.35 -12.02
C GLN A 194 12.24 1.68 -12.16
N ARG A 195 13.08 2.00 -11.17
CA ARG A 195 13.92 3.21 -11.22
C ARG A 195 14.91 3.20 -12.38
N ARG A 196 15.58 2.05 -12.63
CA ARG A 196 16.55 1.91 -13.72
C ARG A 196 15.90 2.06 -15.09
N MET A 197 14.68 1.53 -15.26
CA MET A 197 13.93 1.59 -16.52
C MET A 197 13.09 2.86 -16.64
N ASN A 198 12.93 3.63 -15.56
CA ASN A 198 12.11 4.84 -15.50
C ASN A 198 10.67 4.61 -16.02
N VAL A 199 10.10 3.43 -15.75
CA VAL A 199 8.75 3.04 -16.19
C VAL A 199 7.73 3.46 -15.14
N THR A 200 6.55 3.92 -15.57
CA THR A 200 5.40 4.14 -14.67
C THR A 200 4.82 2.79 -14.29
N VAL A 201 4.65 2.54 -13.00
CA VAL A 201 4.12 1.28 -12.47
C VAL A 201 2.77 1.52 -11.82
N VAL A 202 1.77 0.69 -12.17
CA VAL A 202 0.52 0.55 -11.42
C VAL A 202 0.49 -0.85 -10.82
N TYR A 203 0.58 -0.91 -9.52
CA TYR A 203 0.71 -2.14 -8.74
C TYR A 203 -0.53 -2.35 -7.88
N VAL A 204 -1.20 -3.47 -8.02
CA VAL A 204 -2.35 -3.85 -7.19
C VAL A 204 -1.90 -4.82 -6.13
N THR A 205 -2.28 -4.57 -4.89
CA THR A 205 -2.04 -5.48 -3.75
C THR A 205 -3.11 -5.31 -2.67
N HIS A 206 -3.17 -6.26 -1.75
CA HIS A 206 -3.88 -6.14 -0.47
C HIS A 206 -2.90 -6.09 0.71
N ASP A 207 -1.59 -6.18 0.45
CA ASP A 207 -0.52 -6.16 1.46
C ASP A 207 -0.03 -4.73 1.70
N GLN A 208 -0.18 -4.25 2.94
CA GLN A 208 0.21 -2.91 3.36
C GLN A 208 1.75 -2.74 3.35
N GLU A 209 2.49 -3.79 3.73
CA GLU A 209 3.96 -3.76 3.77
C GLU A 209 4.54 -3.53 2.36
N GLU A 210 3.90 -4.11 1.32
CA GLU A 210 4.28 -3.87 -0.08
C GLU A 210 4.09 -2.41 -0.49
N ALA A 211 2.94 -1.83 -0.13
CA ALA A 211 2.64 -0.44 -0.44
C ALA A 211 3.59 0.53 0.26
N LEU A 212 3.86 0.32 1.56
CA LEU A 212 4.77 1.15 2.36
C LEU A 212 6.22 1.07 1.86
N THR A 213 6.65 -0.10 1.34
CA THR A 213 8.04 -0.32 0.92
C THR A 213 8.35 0.19 -0.49
N MET A 214 7.40 0.03 -1.42
CA MET A 214 7.69 0.25 -2.85
C MET A 214 7.06 1.51 -3.43
N ALA A 215 5.92 1.98 -2.90
CA ALA A 215 5.15 3.01 -3.57
C ALA A 215 5.76 4.40 -3.43
N ASP A 216 5.72 5.18 -4.51
CA ASP A 216 5.86 6.63 -4.48
C ASP A 216 4.50 7.29 -4.23
N GLN A 217 3.41 6.63 -4.65
CA GLN A 217 2.03 7.05 -4.49
C GLN A 217 1.17 5.84 -4.12
N VAL A 218 0.28 6.00 -3.15
CA VAL A 218 -0.65 4.95 -2.71
C VAL A 218 -2.09 5.44 -2.86
N VAL A 219 -2.93 4.59 -3.44
CA VAL A 219 -4.38 4.80 -3.58
C VAL A 219 -5.07 3.76 -2.70
N ILE A 220 -5.80 4.19 -1.71
CA ILE A 220 -6.63 3.26 -0.91
C ILE A 220 -8.03 3.20 -1.53
N MET A 221 -8.43 2.00 -1.93
CA MET A 221 -9.77 1.74 -2.47
C MET A 221 -10.63 0.95 -1.49
N ASN A 222 -11.91 1.34 -1.41
CA ASN A 222 -12.91 0.63 -0.65
C ASN A 222 -14.28 0.74 -1.34
N HIS A 223 -15.02 -0.36 -1.43
CA HIS A 223 -16.36 -0.41 -2.06
C HIS A 223 -16.43 0.32 -3.42
N GLY A 224 -15.43 0.09 -4.28
CA GLY A 224 -15.37 0.65 -5.64
C GLY A 224 -15.02 2.14 -5.73
N LYS A 225 -14.59 2.76 -4.63
CA LYS A 225 -14.23 4.19 -4.56
C LYS A 225 -12.83 4.38 -4.01
N ILE A 226 -12.22 5.52 -4.30
CA ILE A 226 -10.99 5.96 -3.63
C ILE A 226 -11.38 6.57 -2.28
N GLU A 227 -10.82 6.04 -1.21
CA GLU A 227 -10.96 6.59 0.16
C GLU A 227 -9.93 7.69 0.41
N GLN A 228 -8.67 7.45 0.00
CA GLN A 228 -7.59 8.42 0.12
C GLN A 228 -6.48 8.12 -0.89
N PHE A 229 -5.79 9.16 -1.32
CA PHE A 229 -4.63 9.11 -2.20
C PHE A 229 -3.53 10.02 -1.64
N GLY A 230 -2.28 9.58 -1.68
CA GLY A 230 -1.13 10.32 -1.18
C GLY A 230 0.14 9.46 -1.15
N THR A 231 1.17 9.92 -0.45
CA THR A 231 2.34 9.10 -0.14
C THR A 231 2.02 8.08 0.95
N ALA A 232 2.84 7.05 1.09
CA ALA A 232 2.67 6.03 2.13
C ALA A 232 2.68 6.65 3.54
N ASP A 233 3.60 7.58 3.80
CA ASP A 233 3.73 8.29 5.07
C ASP A 233 2.49 9.17 5.35
N GLU A 234 1.99 9.91 4.34
CA GLU A 234 0.75 10.70 4.50
C GLU A 234 -0.45 9.84 4.86
N LEU A 235 -0.62 8.67 4.23
CA LEU A 235 -1.75 7.78 4.53
C LEU A 235 -1.65 7.14 5.92
N TYR A 236 -0.43 6.88 6.38
CA TYR A 236 -0.16 6.31 7.70
C TYR A 236 -0.31 7.33 8.82
N ASP A 237 0.31 8.53 8.67
CA ASP A 237 0.38 9.56 9.70
C ASP A 237 -0.85 10.50 9.67
N GLN A 238 -1.47 10.68 8.49
CA GLN A 238 -2.57 11.62 8.28
C GLN A 238 -3.78 10.94 7.63
N PRO A 239 -4.31 9.86 8.20
CA PRO A 239 -5.51 9.21 7.68
C PRO A 239 -6.70 10.19 7.71
N MET A 240 -7.52 10.18 6.66
CA MET A 240 -8.71 11.04 6.56
C MET A 240 -9.98 10.38 7.06
N THR A 241 -9.98 9.05 7.23
CA THR A 241 -11.13 8.27 7.69
C THR A 241 -10.71 7.16 8.66
N GLU A 242 -11.66 6.69 9.51
CA GLU A 242 -11.45 5.52 10.38
C GLU A 242 -11.01 4.29 9.58
N PHE A 243 -11.57 4.13 8.36
CA PHE A 243 -11.22 3.02 7.48
C PHE A 243 -9.74 3.09 7.09
N VAL A 244 -9.26 4.24 6.63
CA VAL A 244 -7.84 4.41 6.24
C VAL A 244 -6.93 4.21 7.43
N ALA A 245 -7.26 4.79 8.60
CA ALA A 245 -6.49 4.63 9.83
C ALA A 245 -6.31 3.16 10.21
N GLY A 246 -7.42 2.38 10.25
CA GLY A 246 -7.39 0.97 10.61
C GLY A 246 -6.86 0.06 9.49
N PHE A 247 -6.97 0.49 8.23
CA PHE A 247 -6.48 -0.28 7.09
C PHE A 247 -4.97 -0.13 6.88
N MET A 248 -4.37 1.02 7.18
CA MET A 248 -2.93 1.25 7.01
C MET A 248 -2.06 0.70 8.16
N GLY A 249 -2.66 0.19 9.20
CA GLY A 249 -1.97 -0.40 10.35
C GLY A 249 -2.86 -0.45 11.57
N ASP A 250 -2.37 -1.09 12.63
CA ASP A 250 -3.06 -1.09 13.92
C ASP A 250 -3.26 0.36 14.42
N THR A 251 -4.43 0.65 14.98
CA THR A 251 -4.72 1.97 15.56
C THR A 251 -5.73 1.86 16.71
N ASN A 252 -5.55 2.67 17.72
CA ASN A 252 -6.56 2.88 18.74
C ASN A 252 -7.59 3.89 18.20
N LEU A 253 -8.87 3.54 18.18
CA LEU A 253 -9.97 4.43 17.83
C LEU A 253 -10.77 4.75 19.08
N ILE A 254 -10.73 6.00 19.52
CA ILE A 254 -11.39 6.47 20.75
C ILE A 254 -12.50 7.42 20.35
N GLU A 255 -13.73 7.06 20.68
CA GLU A 255 -14.92 7.87 20.37
C GLU A 255 -14.99 9.11 21.28
N GLY A 256 -15.51 10.22 20.74
CA GLY A 256 -15.74 11.42 21.54
C GLY A 256 -16.50 12.52 20.81
N VAL A 257 -16.66 13.63 21.49
CA VAL A 257 -17.31 14.84 20.96
C VAL A 257 -16.32 15.99 21.04
N VAL A 258 -16.21 16.78 19.99
CA VAL A 258 -15.37 17.99 19.97
C VAL A 258 -16.00 19.03 20.88
N THR A 259 -15.32 19.42 21.96
CA THR A 259 -15.80 20.42 22.94
C THR A 259 -15.10 21.77 22.85
N GLY A 260 -13.95 21.84 22.14
CA GLY A 260 -13.22 23.09 22.03
C GLY A 260 -12.03 22.99 21.08
N ARG A 261 -11.35 24.13 20.95
CA ARG A 261 -10.07 24.25 20.21
C ARG A 261 -8.99 24.73 21.18
N ALA A 262 -7.84 24.09 21.12
CA ALA A 262 -6.60 24.57 21.74
C ALA A 262 -5.75 25.33 20.70
N ALA A 263 -4.53 25.72 21.05
CA ALA A 263 -3.59 26.35 20.11
C ALA A 263 -3.17 25.38 18.99
N ASP A 264 -2.65 25.89 17.88
CA ASP A 264 -1.97 25.15 16.81
C ASP A 264 -2.80 24.06 16.12
N GLY A 265 -4.11 24.26 15.95
CA GLY A 265 -4.98 23.30 15.24
C GLY A 265 -5.35 22.05 16.06
N ILE A 266 -5.00 22.02 17.35
CA ILE A 266 -5.35 20.96 18.27
C ILE A 266 -6.82 21.13 18.71
N LEU A 267 -7.58 20.04 18.63
CA LEU A 267 -8.94 19.99 19.16
C LEU A 267 -8.96 19.35 20.55
N ARG A 268 -9.90 19.80 21.35
CA ARG A 268 -10.29 19.14 22.61
C ARG A 268 -11.48 18.24 22.32
N VAL A 269 -11.30 16.95 22.55
CA VAL A 269 -12.34 15.93 22.40
C VAL A 269 -12.65 15.35 23.76
N GLU A 270 -13.92 15.27 24.11
CA GLU A 270 -14.39 14.67 25.35
C GLU A 270 -14.97 13.29 25.10
N HIS A 271 -14.37 12.29 25.75
CA HIS A 271 -14.88 10.92 25.74
C HIS A 271 -16.08 10.79 26.70
N PRO A 272 -17.06 9.88 26.48
CA PRO A 272 -18.21 9.69 27.36
C PRO A 272 -17.91 9.41 28.85
N THR A 273 -16.66 9.00 29.16
CA THR A 273 -16.21 8.85 30.56
C THR A 273 -15.83 10.18 31.24
N GLY A 274 -15.94 11.32 30.55
CA GLY A 274 -15.48 12.62 31.02
C GLY A 274 -13.99 12.89 30.85
N ARG A 275 -13.24 12.00 30.19
CA ARG A 275 -11.80 12.19 29.90
C ARG A 275 -11.60 13.10 28.70
N THR A 276 -10.68 14.03 28.83
CA THR A 276 -10.29 14.92 27.73
C THR A 276 -9.14 14.33 26.92
N ILE A 277 -9.25 14.42 25.59
CA ILE A 277 -8.25 14.06 24.61
C ILE A 277 -7.88 15.30 23.82
N LEU A 278 -6.60 15.53 23.62
CA LEU A 278 -6.06 16.53 22.70
C LEU A 278 -5.57 15.82 21.45
N ALA A 279 -6.04 16.26 20.28
CA ALA A 279 -5.68 15.64 19.00
C ALA A 279 -5.68 16.66 17.87
N GLN A 280 -4.87 16.42 16.86
CA GLN A 280 -4.80 17.27 15.66
C GLN A 280 -6.01 17.03 14.76
N ASN A 281 -6.64 18.10 14.31
CA ASN A 281 -7.50 18.17 13.14
C ASN A 281 -7.80 19.63 12.79
N SER A 282 -8.01 19.89 11.50
CA SER A 282 -8.38 21.22 11.00
C SER A 282 -9.84 21.38 10.59
N SER A 283 -10.60 20.28 10.40
CA SER A 283 -11.89 20.32 9.69
C SER A 283 -13.11 20.07 10.56
N SER A 284 -13.00 19.45 11.76
CA SER A 284 -14.14 19.16 12.62
C SER A 284 -14.61 20.40 13.40
N ALA A 285 -15.92 20.54 13.56
CA ALA A 285 -16.55 21.62 14.32
C ALA A 285 -16.83 21.21 15.78
N ILE A 286 -16.98 22.21 16.65
CA ILE A 286 -17.44 21.96 18.05
C ILE A 286 -18.84 21.34 17.99
N GLY A 287 -19.03 20.27 18.74
CA GLY A 287 -20.26 19.46 18.76
C GLY A 287 -20.24 18.26 17.85
N ASP A 288 -19.25 18.12 16.95
CA ASP A 288 -19.14 16.94 16.09
C ASP A 288 -18.81 15.69 16.89
N GLN A 289 -19.49 14.57 16.56
CA GLN A 289 -19.09 13.24 16.99
C GLN A 289 -17.92 12.75 16.12
N VAL A 290 -16.84 12.37 16.76
CA VAL A 290 -15.58 12.03 16.10
C VAL A 290 -14.96 10.78 16.71
N SER A 291 -14.01 10.19 16.01
CA SER A 291 -13.07 9.21 16.55
C SER A 291 -11.67 9.79 16.58
N VAL A 292 -10.95 9.59 17.67
CA VAL A 292 -9.53 9.94 17.77
C VAL A 292 -8.72 8.69 17.50
N SER A 293 -7.88 8.75 16.48
CA SER A 293 -6.94 7.68 16.10
C SER A 293 -5.58 7.94 16.76
N VAL A 294 -5.03 6.93 17.45
CA VAL A 294 -3.68 6.96 18.03
C VAL A 294 -2.99 5.63 17.70
N ARG A 295 -1.79 5.68 17.11
CA ARG A 295 -1.02 4.49 16.79
C ARG A 295 -0.50 3.81 18.06
N PRO A 296 -0.49 2.45 18.16
CA PRO A 296 0.00 1.73 19.34
C PRO A 296 1.46 2.06 19.70
N GLU A 297 2.31 2.33 18.72
CA GLU A 297 3.71 2.71 18.92
C GLU A 297 3.89 4.15 19.46
N CYS A 298 2.88 5.00 19.32
CA CYS A 298 2.86 6.36 19.88
C CYS A 298 2.35 6.39 21.32
N VAL A 299 1.84 5.26 21.83
CA VAL A 299 1.36 5.15 23.22
C VAL A 299 2.50 4.69 24.11
N SER A 300 2.96 5.57 24.99
CA SER A 300 3.92 5.26 26.05
C SER A 300 3.23 4.56 27.20
N ILE A 301 3.89 3.58 27.80
CA ILE A 301 3.44 2.84 28.99
C ILE A 301 4.47 2.98 30.09
N GLU A 302 4.02 3.33 31.29
CA GLU A 302 4.83 3.40 32.49
C GLU A 302 4.12 2.69 33.66
N ALA A 303 4.88 2.23 34.64
CA ALA A 303 4.31 1.71 35.88
C ALA A 303 3.53 2.78 36.64
N ALA A 304 2.38 2.46 37.18
CA ALA A 304 1.52 3.40 37.93
C ALA A 304 2.10 3.69 39.32
N THR A 305 3.28 4.32 39.40
CA THR A 305 3.97 4.64 40.68
C THR A 305 3.62 6.02 41.23
N ALA A 306 2.91 6.87 40.46
CA ALA A 306 2.59 8.25 40.81
C ALA A 306 1.08 8.53 40.83
N PRO A 307 0.62 9.60 41.55
CA PRO A 307 -0.78 9.98 41.57
C PRO A 307 -1.34 10.20 40.18
N ILE A 308 -2.63 9.97 40.01
CA ILE A 308 -3.35 10.15 38.73
C ILE A 308 -3.14 11.61 38.29
N SER A 309 -2.44 11.81 37.20
CA SER A 309 -2.35 13.11 36.53
C SER A 309 -3.67 13.32 35.76
N GLU A 310 -4.34 14.45 35.98
CA GLU A 310 -5.49 14.88 35.19
C GLU A 310 -5.07 15.50 33.84
N GLU A 311 -3.82 15.30 33.43
CA GLU A 311 -3.31 15.82 32.15
C GLU A 311 -4.06 15.16 30.99
N PRO A 312 -4.42 15.95 29.98
CA PRO A 312 -4.96 15.42 28.73
C PRO A 312 -4.00 14.38 28.14
N ASN A 313 -4.54 13.34 27.51
CA ASN A 313 -3.78 12.22 26.92
C ASN A 313 -2.94 11.41 27.93
N SER A 314 -3.26 11.45 29.22
CA SER A 314 -2.63 10.62 30.25
C SER A 314 -3.70 9.82 31.00
N TRP A 315 -3.70 8.51 30.84
CA TRP A 315 -4.76 7.63 31.35
C TRP A 315 -4.19 6.48 32.17
N SER A 316 -4.86 6.13 33.27
CA SER A 316 -4.52 4.94 34.05
C SER A 316 -5.32 3.75 33.56
N GLY A 317 -4.69 2.57 33.52
CA GLY A 317 -5.32 1.32 33.10
C GLY A 317 -4.64 0.11 33.72
N ARG A 318 -5.10 -1.08 33.33
CA ARG A 318 -4.50 -2.37 33.68
C ARG A 318 -4.17 -3.16 32.42
N ILE A 319 -3.06 -3.85 32.44
CA ILE A 319 -2.68 -4.77 31.37
C ILE A 319 -3.67 -5.93 31.34
N ALA A 320 -4.42 -6.06 30.25
CA ALA A 320 -5.28 -7.22 30.00
C ALA A 320 -4.51 -8.35 29.33
N ASN A 321 -3.59 -7.99 28.39
CA ASN A 321 -2.83 -8.98 27.64
C ASN A 321 -1.46 -8.41 27.23
N ALA A 322 -0.46 -9.29 27.12
CA ALA A 322 0.90 -8.97 26.66
C ALA A 322 1.37 -10.02 25.65
N VAL A 323 1.62 -9.62 24.41
CA VAL A 323 2.02 -10.48 23.30
C VAL A 323 3.39 -10.07 22.77
N SER A 324 4.32 -11.03 22.69
CA SER A 324 5.63 -10.80 22.06
C SER A 324 5.53 -10.87 20.54
N LEU A 325 5.96 -9.81 19.87
CA LEU A 325 6.06 -9.73 18.40
C LEU A 325 7.50 -9.99 17.89
N GLY A 326 8.39 -10.44 18.79
CA GLY A 326 9.81 -10.66 18.50
C GLY A 326 10.67 -9.48 18.94
N ASP A 327 10.70 -8.42 18.21
CA ASP A 327 11.44 -7.18 18.48
C ASP A 327 10.68 -6.21 19.40
N ALA A 328 9.36 -6.35 19.47
CA ALA A 328 8.48 -5.52 20.28
C ALA A 328 7.52 -6.37 21.14
N MET A 329 6.94 -5.72 22.15
CA MET A 329 5.81 -6.23 22.93
C MET A 329 4.57 -5.42 22.58
N ARG A 330 3.46 -6.11 22.32
CA ARG A 330 2.13 -5.50 22.21
C ARG A 330 1.38 -5.73 23.51
N TYR A 331 0.89 -4.66 24.09
CA TYR A 331 0.07 -4.68 25.30
C TYR A 331 -1.35 -4.27 24.94
N THR A 332 -2.32 -5.03 25.45
CA THR A 332 -3.72 -4.62 25.48
C THR A 332 -4.02 -4.12 26.88
N ILE A 333 -4.49 -2.90 27.00
CA ILE A 333 -4.72 -2.21 28.26
C ILE A 333 -6.20 -1.84 28.37
N VAL A 334 -6.81 -2.19 29.49
CA VAL A 334 -8.18 -1.76 29.82
C VAL A 334 -8.10 -0.47 30.64
N VAL A 335 -8.67 0.58 30.11
CA VAL A 335 -8.76 1.89 30.73
C VAL A 335 -10.18 2.09 31.24
N GLY A 336 -10.34 2.53 32.49
CA GLY A 336 -11.63 2.76 33.13
C GLY A 336 -11.84 1.83 34.33
N GLU A 337 -12.15 2.42 35.47
CA GLU A 337 -12.41 1.67 36.69
C GLU A 337 -13.90 1.43 36.86
N ASN A 338 -14.28 0.24 37.33
CA ASN A 338 -15.60 -0.14 37.90
C ASN A 338 -16.89 0.03 37.05
N ARG A 339 -16.80 0.37 35.75
CA ARG A 339 -17.99 0.41 34.88
C ARG A 339 -17.68 -0.32 33.56
N PRO A 340 -18.05 -1.60 33.39
CA PRO A 340 -17.77 -2.38 32.17
C PRO A 340 -18.24 -1.71 30.88
N SER A 341 -19.34 -0.93 30.92
CA SER A 341 -19.89 -0.24 29.77
C SER A 341 -19.10 1.00 29.31
N LEU A 342 -18.08 1.41 30.09
CA LEU A 342 -17.25 2.58 29.81
C LEU A 342 -15.74 2.22 29.76
N GLN A 343 -15.42 0.94 29.68
CA GLN A 343 -14.03 0.51 29.50
C GLN A 343 -13.59 0.73 28.06
N ILE A 344 -12.38 1.25 27.92
CA ILE A 344 -11.70 1.44 26.63
C ILE A 344 -10.56 0.44 26.58
N GLU A 345 -10.52 -0.35 25.52
CA GLU A 345 -9.38 -1.21 25.22
C GLU A 345 -8.39 -0.45 24.36
N MET A 346 -7.18 -0.22 24.87
CA MET A 346 -6.12 0.45 24.16
C MET A 346 -4.96 -0.49 23.90
N GLN A 347 -4.33 -0.38 22.75
CA GLN A 347 -3.10 -1.06 22.43
C GLN A 347 -1.91 -0.12 22.55
N ALA A 348 -0.80 -0.64 23.07
CA ALA A 348 0.49 0.03 23.02
C ALA A 348 1.57 -0.95 22.56
N LYS A 349 2.54 -0.43 21.80
CA LYS A 349 3.65 -1.22 21.28
C LYS A 349 4.96 -0.66 21.84
N ALA A 350 5.63 -1.41 22.69
CA ALA A 350 6.89 -1.02 23.29
C ALA A 350 8.05 -1.86 22.76
N SER A 351 9.22 -1.26 22.54
CA SER A 351 10.42 -1.98 22.18
C SER A 351 10.81 -2.97 23.29
N ARG A 352 11.18 -4.20 22.91
CA ARG A 352 11.65 -5.23 23.85
C ARG A 352 12.94 -4.84 24.58
N ARG A 353 13.71 -3.90 24.03
CA ARG A 353 14.98 -3.39 24.56
C ARG A 353 14.92 -1.89 24.93
N GLY A 354 13.71 -1.34 25.09
CA GLY A 354 13.52 0.09 25.41
C GLY A 354 14.19 0.51 26.71
N ALA A 355 14.30 1.82 26.94
CA ALA A 355 15.15 2.49 27.94
C ALA A 355 15.00 1.99 29.39
N HIS A 356 14.00 1.20 29.72
CA HIS A 356 13.77 0.65 31.06
C HIS A 356 13.63 -0.87 31.14
N GLY A 357 13.72 -1.63 30.04
CA GLY A 357 13.75 -3.11 30.05
C GLY A 357 12.59 -3.80 30.80
N HIS A 358 11.62 -3.04 31.32
CA HIS A 358 10.54 -3.57 32.15
C HIS A 358 9.47 -4.21 31.24
N ARG A 359 9.11 -5.45 31.57
CA ARG A 359 7.99 -6.14 30.95
C ARG A 359 6.81 -6.10 31.90
N PHE A 360 5.73 -5.50 31.44
CA PHE A 360 4.49 -5.50 32.20
C PHE A 360 3.80 -6.86 32.09
N SER A 361 3.24 -7.29 33.21
CA SER A 361 2.50 -8.54 33.35
C SER A 361 0.99 -8.28 33.31
N PRO A 362 0.16 -9.28 32.96
CA PRO A 362 -1.30 -9.16 33.12
C PRO A 362 -1.67 -8.70 34.54
N ASP A 363 -2.75 -7.92 34.64
CA ASP A 363 -3.27 -7.27 35.84
C ASP A 363 -2.39 -6.16 36.46
N GLU A 364 -1.20 -5.92 35.90
CA GLU A 364 -0.36 -4.81 36.36
C GLU A 364 -0.99 -3.46 36.02
N ALA A 365 -0.97 -2.55 37.03
CA ALA A 365 -1.47 -1.19 36.86
C ALA A 365 -0.42 -0.33 36.12
N VAL A 366 -0.88 0.36 35.10
CA VAL A 366 0.00 1.18 34.22
C VAL A 366 -0.62 2.54 33.96
N ARG A 367 0.27 3.48 33.61
CA ARG A 367 -0.11 4.76 33.02
C ARG A 367 0.18 4.73 31.53
N LEU A 368 -0.78 5.19 30.75
CA LEU A 368 -0.68 5.43 29.32
C LEU A 368 -0.54 6.92 29.06
N SER A 369 0.31 7.30 28.10
CA SER A 369 0.36 8.67 27.63
C SER A 369 0.74 8.72 26.14
N TRP A 370 0.28 9.78 25.45
CA TRP A 370 0.63 10.04 24.05
C TRP A 370 0.63 11.55 23.78
N ASN A 371 1.37 11.97 22.75
CA ASN A 371 1.41 13.36 22.36
C ASN A 371 0.17 13.73 21.54
N ALA A 372 -0.35 14.95 21.72
CA ALA A 372 -1.47 15.46 20.93
C ALA A 372 -1.17 15.50 19.42
N ASN A 373 0.10 15.65 19.04
CA ASN A 373 0.55 15.64 17.65
C ASN A 373 0.48 14.25 17.01
N ASP A 374 0.51 13.18 17.80
CA ASP A 374 0.43 11.78 17.34
C ASP A 374 -1.01 11.26 17.32
N ALA A 375 -1.97 12.08 17.76
CA ALA A 375 -3.39 11.77 17.76
C ALA A 375 -4.10 12.54 16.65
N ARG A 376 -5.00 11.88 15.90
CA ARG A 376 -5.77 12.45 14.79
C ARG A 376 -7.27 12.35 15.04
N VAL A 377 -7.96 13.46 14.87
CA VAL A 377 -9.44 13.48 14.90
C VAL A 377 -9.95 13.08 13.52
N LEU A 378 -10.78 12.07 13.46
CA LEU A 378 -11.38 11.53 12.25
C LEU A 378 -12.91 11.72 12.29
N PRO A 379 -13.55 12.04 11.15
CA PRO A 379 -14.99 12.09 11.09
C PRO A 379 -15.57 10.69 11.31
N ARG A 380 -16.53 10.59 12.23
CA ARG A 380 -17.24 9.34 12.49
C ARG A 380 -18.19 9.04 11.33
N ARG A 381 -18.11 7.84 10.74
CA ARG A 381 -19.13 7.41 9.77
C ARG A 381 -20.48 7.26 10.50
N LYS A 382 -21.48 7.99 10.05
CA LYS A 382 -22.86 7.70 10.46
C LYS A 382 -23.18 6.27 9.99
N LYS A 383 -23.51 5.40 10.95
CA LYS A 383 -23.96 4.02 10.69
C LYS A 383 -25.24 4.01 9.87
#